data_d3a42a18069b7465e3951bf6690196f1
#
_entry.id   d3a42a18069b7465e3951bf6690196f1
#
_cell.length_a   1.000
_cell.length_b   1.000
_cell.length_c   1.000
_cell.angle_alpha   90.00
_cell.angle_beta   90.00
_cell.angle_gamma   90.00
#
_symmetry.space_group_name_H-M   'P 1'
#
loop_
_entity.id
_entity.type
_entity.pdbx_description
1 polymer ?
#
loop_
_entity_poly.entity_id
_entity_poly.type
_entity_poly.pdbx_seq_one_letter_code
_entity_poly.pdbx_strand_id
1 'polypeptide(L)'
;MIRITILLVLLAQTTVAQKLKKKDKVVFTNLQKHISFLADDKLEGRRTGTNGEKLAYEYISSEFTKAGLTAKGENNTYLQAFEVNEGKEVNKPTHLIIDGNDLQLDKDYFPFVFSPNKSVEAATAIALPERGTLHFWDLNEVLEENKNNPHFDIQDALKTKVSSATKKGATGLIVYNTSTINDDFKFETKAKTETTAIPVVYVQKGIANKFFKDETVTHDIKINIDIRNKVRTGHNVIGYIDNAAVNTIIIGAHYDHLGFGEDHNSLFIGTTPAIHNGADDNASGTSAMIEVSKLIKAANLKKYNYLFIAFSGEELGLYGSKYFTEHSTINLSTANYMINLDMVGRLNDSTRGLNIGGYGTSPTWGEMFNAKDNYFAIKFDSSGTGPSDHTSFYRKDIPVLFFFTGVHSDYHKPSDDADKINYTGQLKVVNYIYDIVVATNKKEKLSFTKTREAATSAKSSFKVTLGIMPDYTFSGSGVRVDGVSDGKIAQKVGIQTGDVVEQLGDIKFTDVQGYMGALGKFKKGEASKVKVKRGDKELWFDIIF
;
A
#
# COMPACT_ATOMS: atom_id res chain seq x y z
N MET A 1 -8.05 -62.46 43.03
CA MET A 1 -8.70 -61.56 42.01
C MET A 1 -9.02 -60.24 42.65
N ILE A 2 -8.14 -59.24 42.46
CA ILE A 2 -8.31 -57.88 42.99
C ILE A 2 -8.89 -57.03 41.85
N ARG A 3 -10.12 -56.54 42.04
CA ARG A 3 -10.75 -55.57 41.10
C ARG A 3 -10.27 -54.17 41.44
N ILE A 4 -9.48 -53.61 40.54
CA ILE A 4 -9.10 -52.20 40.59
C ILE A 4 -10.20 -51.38 39.89
N THR A 5 -10.95 -50.57 40.66
CA THR A 5 -11.91 -49.61 40.14
C THR A 5 -11.20 -48.33 39.82
N ILE A 6 -11.01 -48.01 38.52
CA ILE A 6 -10.48 -46.75 38.07
C ILE A 6 -11.57 -45.69 38.15
N LEU A 7 -11.43 -44.73 39.04
CA LEU A 7 -12.29 -43.56 39.18
C LEU A 7 -11.81 -42.48 38.18
N LEU A 8 -12.52 -42.33 37.06
CA LEU A 8 -12.34 -41.23 36.12
C LEU A 8 -12.88 -39.94 36.74
N VAL A 9 -11.99 -39.06 37.19
CA VAL A 9 -12.34 -37.69 37.59
C VAL A 9 -12.36 -36.84 36.31
N LEU A 10 -13.56 -36.57 35.80
CA LEU A 10 -13.81 -35.55 34.78
C LEU A 10 -13.64 -34.16 35.46
N LEU A 11 -12.48 -33.53 35.22
CA LEU A 11 -12.33 -32.10 35.49
C LEU A 11 -13.12 -31.32 34.42
N ALA A 12 -14.34 -30.95 34.77
CA ALA A 12 -15.08 -29.94 34.02
C ALA A 12 -14.37 -28.58 34.20
N GLN A 13 -13.59 -28.17 33.23
CA GLN A 13 -13.11 -26.78 33.12
C GLN A 13 -14.35 -25.90 32.84
N THR A 14 -14.96 -25.35 33.86
CA THR A 14 -15.93 -24.28 33.72
C THR A 14 -15.17 -23.03 33.30
N THR A 15 -15.15 -22.77 32.00
CA THR A 15 -14.84 -21.44 31.48
C THR A 15 -15.89 -20.48 32.03
N VAL A 16 -15.52 -19.72 33.06
CA VAL A 16 -16.33 -18.61 33.55
C VAL A 16 -16.33 -17.55 32.44
N ALA A 17 -17.29 -17.63 31.56
CA ALA A 17 -17.56 -16.55 30.61
C ALA A 17 -17.91 -15.30 31.44
N GLN A 18 -16.95 -14.38 31.56
CA GLN A 18 -17.13 -13.14 32.30
C GLN A 18 -18.29 -12.38 31.66
N LYS A 19 -19.41 -12.24 32.38
CA LYS A 19 -20.62 -11.60 31.87
C LYS A 19 -20.32 -10.14 31.53
N LEU A 20 -20.27 -9.82 30.24
CA LEU A 20 -19.99 -8.45 29.76
C LEU A 20 -20.99 -7.46 30.39
N LYS A 21 -20.51 -6.27 30.78
CA LYS A 21 -21.36 -5.17 31.22
C LYS A 21 -22.31 -4.77 30.08
N LYS A 22 -23.47 -4.18 30.39
CA LYS A 22 -24.47 -3.79 29.38
C LYS A 22 -23.88 -2.91 28.27
N LYS A 23 -23.01 -1.96 28.62
CA LYS A 23 -22.28 -1.07 27.68
C LYS A 23 -21.38 -1.89 26.74
N ASP A 24 -20.60 -2.80 27.30
CA ASP A 24 -19.65 -3.62 26.55
C ASP A 24 -20.35 -4.59 25.59
N LYS A 25 -21.54 -5.08 25.94
CA LYS A 25 -22.37 -5.90 25.03
C LYS A 25 -22.80 -5.13 23.79
N VAL A 26 -23.17 -3.86 23.95
CA VAL A 26 -23.55 -3.00 22.83
C VAL A 26 -22.37 -2.79 21.89
N VAL A 27 -21.20 -2.40 22.44
CA VAL A 27 -19.98 -2.23 21.66
C VAL A 27 -19.59 -3.52 20.93
N PHE A 28 -19.61 -4.65 21.64
CA PHE A 28 -19.30 -5.96 21.08
C PHE A 28 -20.21 -6.31 19.88
N THR A 29 -21.52 -6.15 20.03
CA THR A 29 -22.49 -6.43 18.95
C THR A 29 -22.31 -5.47 17.78
N ASN A 30 -21.99 -4.21 18.05
CA ASN A 30 -21.74 -3.21 17.01
C ASN A 30 -20.46 -3.53 16.23
N LEU A 31 -19.36 -3.92 16.90
CA LEU A 31 -18.12 -4.35 16.24
C LEU A 31 -18.37 -5.50 15.27
N GLN A 32 -19.13 -6.53 15.71
CA GLN A 32 -19.52 -7.62 14.83
C GLN A 32 -20.29 -7.12 13.60
N LYS A 33 -21.28 -6.24 13.80
CA LYS A 33 -22.08 -5.66 12.73
C LYS A 33 -21.22 -4.85 11.75
N HIS A 34 -20.34 -3.99 12.26
CA HIS A 34 -19.49 -3.14 11.41
C HIS A 34 -18.52 -3.96 10.57
N ILE A 35 -17.84 -4.93 11.18
CA ILE A 35 -16.87 -5.75 10.46
C ILE A 35 -17.58 -6.67 9.47
N SER A 36 -18.71 -7.32 9.86
CA SER A 36 -19.47 -8.13 8.92
C SER A 36 -20.00 -7.35 7.72
N PHE A 37 -20.25 -6.04 7.86
CA PHE A 37 -20.62 -5.20 6.73
C PHE A 37 -19.40 -4.80 5.90
N LEU A 38 -18.34 -4.27 6.54
CA LEU A 38 -17.17 -3.73 5.84
C LEU A 38 -16.35 -4.83 5.16
N ALA A 39 -16.33 -6.03 5.70
CA ALA A 39 -15.65 -7.20 5.12
C ALA A 39 -16.62 -8.16 4.38
N ASP A 40 -17.78 -7.67 3.91
CA ASP A 40 -18.69 -8.45 3.07
C ASP A 40 -18.22 -8.44 1.61
N ASP A 41 -18.32 -9.56 0.92
CA ASP A 41 -17.97 -9.73 -0.50
C ASP A 41 -18.63 -8.69 -1.42
N LYS A 42 -19.80 -8.13 -1.03
CA LYS A 42 -20.49 -7.08 -1.78
C LYS A 42 -19.69 -5.78 -1.90
N LEU A 43 -18.72 -5.55 -0.99
CA LEU A 43 -17.85 -4.40 -1.04
C LEU A 43 -16.59 -4.68 -1.88
N GLU A 44 -16.47 -5.88 -2.46
CA GLU A 44 -15.40 -6.23 -3.39
C GLU A 44 -14.00 -5.84 -2.87
N GLY A 45 -13.77 -5.98 -1.56
CA GLY A 45 -12.51 -5.62 -0.92
C GLY A 45 -12.23 -4.11 -0.87
N ARG A 46 -13.21 -3.25 -1.01
CA ARG A 46 -13.17 -1.79 -0.75
C ARG A 46 -11.99 -1.06 -1.40
N ARG A 47 -11.55 -1.52 -2.58
CA ARG A 47 -10.44 -0.89 -3.29
C ARG A 47 -10.75 0.59 -3.56
N THR A 48 -9.79 1.47 -3.24
CA THR A 48 -9.91 2.94 -3.43
C THR A 48 -10.43 3.28 -4.83
N GLY A 49 -11.42 4.17 -4.92
CA GLY A 49 -12.00 4.65 -6.18
C GLY A 49 -12.97 3.67 -6.85
N THR A 50 -13.39 2.58 -6.18
CA THR A 50 -14.33 1.60 -6.71
C THR A 50 -15.73 1.75 -6.09
N ASN A 51 -16.69 0.98 -6.62
CA ASN A 51 -18.02 0.90 -6.01
C ASN A 51 -17.99 0.29 -4.60
N GLY A 52 -17.05 -0.62 -4.32
CA GLY A 52 -16.86 -1.20 -2.99
C GLY A 52 -16.42 -0.14 -1.97
N GLU A 53 -15.49 0.74 -2.33
CA GLU A 53 -15.14 1.90 -1.51
C GLU A 53 -16.37 2.80 -1.28
N LYS A 54 -17.17 3.06 -2.32
CA LYS A 54 -18.39 3.86 -2.22
C LYS A 54 -19.36 3.32 -1.18
N LEU A 55 -19.67 2.04 -1.24
CA LEU A 55 -20.54 1.38 -0.26
C LEU A 55 -19.99 1.49 1.17
N ALA A 56 -18.67 1.38 1.32
CA ALA A 56 -18.00 1.53 2.61
C ALA A 56 -18.10 2.96 3.16
N TYR A 57 -17.79 4.00 2.36
CA TYR A 57 -17.87 5.37 2.86
C TYR A 57 -19.31 5.83 3.12
N GLU A 58 -20.30 5.36 2.36
CA GLU A 58 -21.71 5.61 2.62
C GLU A 58 -22.14 5.00 3.96
N TYR A 59 -21.69 3.76 4.23
CA TYR A 59 -21.92 3.09 5.51
C TYR A 59 -21.30 3.86 6.68
N ILE A 60 -20.02 4.22 6.59
CA ILE A 60 -19.30 4.95 7.64
C ILE A 60 -19.96 6.30 7.91
N SER A 61 -20.32 7.04 6.85
CA SER A 61 -21.04 8.33 6.95
C SER A 61 -22.39 8.17 7.68
N SER A 62 -23.12 7.10 7.38
CA SER A 62 -24.37 6.75 8.07
C SER A 62 -24.15 6.45 9.55
N GLU A 63 -23.09 5.70 9.91
CA GLU A 63 -22.77 5.39 11.31
C GLU A 63 -22.31 6.63 12.08
N PHE A 64 -21.56 7.55 11.44
CA PHE A 64 -21.22 8.85 12.02
C PHE A 64 -22.46 9.71 12.27
N THR A 65 -23.41 9.74 11.33
CA THR A 65 -24.70 10.41 11.50
C THR A 65 -25.49 9.84 12.69
N LYS A 66 -25.59 8.50 12.79
CA LYS A 66 -26.25 7.83 13.91
C LYS A 66 -25.57 8.08 15.26
N ALA A 67 -24.26 8.26 15.26
CA ALA A 67 -23.49 8.63 16.45
C ALA A 67 -23.65 10.12 16.82
N GLY A 68 -24.33 10.91 15.99
CA GLY A 68 -24.54 12.35 16.22
C GLY A 68 -23.27 13.20 15.99
N LEU A 69 -22.38 12.74 15.11
CA LEU A 69 -21.24 13.53 14.64
C LEU A 69 -21.71 14.50 13.56
N THR A 70 -21.06 15.66 13.50
CA THR A 70 -21.26 16.61 12.40
C THR A 70 -20.32 16.28 11.24
N ALA A 71 -20.79 16.50 10.03
CA ALA A 71 -19.96 16.37 8.84
C ALA A 71 -18.83 17.42 8.85
N LYS A 72 -17.61 17.00 8.52
CA LYS A 72 -16.43 17.88 8.53
C LYS A 72 -15.52 17.65 7.30
N GLY A 73 -16.02 16.99 6.28
CA GLY A 73 -15.39 16.91 4.96
C GLY A 73 -15.65 18.18 4.15
N GLU A 74 -15.58 18.06 2.84
CA GLU A 74 -15.80 19.20 1.91
C GLU A 74 -17.28 19.48 1.70
N ASN A 75 -17.62 20.71 1.39
CA ASN A 75 -18.98 21.16 1.06
C ASN A 75 -20.04 20.76 2.11
N ASN A 76 -19.68 20.76 3.40
CA ASN A 76 -20.53 20.31 4.51
C ASN A 76 -20.99 18.86 4.42
N THR A 77 -20.27 18.01 3.71
CA THR A 77 -20.45 16.56 3.70
C THR A 77 -19.46 15.88 4.63
N TYR A 78 -19.59 14.56 4.81
CA TYR A 78 -18.57 13.78 5.48
C TYR A 78 -17.36 13.49 4.58
N LEU A 79 -17.46 13.70 3.27
CA LEU A 79 -16.48 13.26 2.28
C LEU A 79 -15.44 14.34 1.99
N GLN A 80 -14.19 13.92 1.82
CA GLN A 80 -13.11 14.70 1.24
C GLN A 80 -12.51 13.88 0.09
N ALA A 81 -12.66 14.38 -1.13
CA ALA A 81 -12.21 13.69 -2.34
C ALA A 81 -10.74 13.99 -2.64
N PHE A 82 -10.02 12.97 -3.15
CA PHE A 82 -8.65 13.12 -3.62
C PHE A 82 -8.38 12.23 -4.84
N GLU A 83 -7.43 12.64 -5.67
CA GLU A 83 -7.04 11.88 -6.86
C GLU A 83 -5.94 10.86 -6.56
N VAL A 84 -6.12 9.66 -7.11
CA VAL A 84 -5.12 8.59 -7.13
C VAL A 84 -4.65 8.41 -8.58
N ASN A 85 -3.38 8.66 -8.82
CA ASN A 85 -2.78 8.46 -10.15
C ASN A 85 -2.46 6.98 -10.35
N GLU A 86 -3.16 6.34 -11.30
CA GLU A 86 -2.92 4.95 -11.72
C GLU A 86 -1.85 4.82 -12.81
N GLY A 87 -1.25 5.91 -13.21
CA GLY A 87 -0.29 5.97 -14.30
C GLY A 87 -0.89 6.58 -15.57
N LYS A 88 -0.53 6.04 -16.73
CA LYS A 88 -1.01 6.53 -18.03
C LYS A 88 -1.80 5.44 -18.76
N GLU A 89 -2.71 5.88 -19.60
CA GLU A 89 -3.48 5.01 -20.50
C GLU A 89 -3.47 5.58 -21.92
N VAL A 90 -3.65 4.70 -22.90
CA VAL A 90 -3.78 5.07 -24.32
C VAL A 90 -5.26 5.22 -24.63
N ASN A 91 -5.65 6.39 -25.15
CA ASN A 91 -7.04 6.67 -25.48
C ASN A 91 -7.42 6.28 -26.93
N LYS A 92 -8.72 6.14 -27.17
CA LYS A 92 -9.31 5.74 -28.45
C LYS A 92 -8.85 6.53 -29.69
N PRO A 93 -8.55 7.84 -29.64
CA PRO A 93 -8.03 8.54 -30.81
C PRO A 93 -6.66 8.08 -31.29
N THR A 94 -5.92 7.30 -30.47
CA THR A 94 -4.63 6.73 -30.87
C THR A 94 -4.82 5.71 -31.99
N HIS A 95 -4.11 5.92 -33.10
CA HIS A 95 -4.08 4.98 -34.23
C HIS A 95 -2.73 4.99 -34.94
N LEU A 96 -2.42 3.88 -35.58
CA LEU A 96 -1.34 3.69 -36.54
C LEU A 96 -1.90 3.08 -37.80
N ILE A 97 -1.82 3.82 -38.90
CA ILE A 97 -2.27 3.37 -40.22
C ILE A 97 -1.05 3.27 -41.14
N ILE A 98 -0.86 2.14 -41.79
CA ILE A 98 0.20 1.91 -42.78
C ILE A 98 -0.44 1.49 -44.12
N ASP A 99 -0.23 2.27 -45.18
CA ASP A 99 -0.79 2.02 -46.52
C ASP A 99 -2.30 1.76 -46.49
N GLY A 100 -3.03 2.58 -45.71
CA GLY A 100 -4.47 2.46 -45.54
C GLY A 100 -4.94 1.32 -44.62
N ASN A 101 -4.03 0.50 -44.08
CA ASN A 101 -4.37 -0.54 -43.12
C ASN A 101 -4.34 0.05 -41.69
N ASP A 102 -5.48 0.09 -41.04
CA ASP A 102 -5.59 0.51 -39.63
C ASP A 102 -5.19 -0.66 -38.70
N LEU A 103 -4.15 -0.46 -37.92
CA LEU A 103 -3.56 -1.48 -37.05
C LEU A 103 -4.24 -1.49 -35.67
N GLN A 104 -4.31 -2.66 -35.05
CA GLN A 104 -4.96 -2.83 -33.75
C GLN A 104 -3.99 -2.50 -32.61
N LEU A 105 -4.39 -1.54 -31.76
CA LEU A 105 -3.67 -1.19 -30.52
C LEU A 105 -3.50 -2.44 -29.64
N ASP A 106 -2.38 -2.55 -28.94
CA ASP A 106 -1.95 -3.63 -28.05
C ASP A 106 -1.72 -5.01 -28.73
N LYS A 107 -2.23 -5.21 -29.93
CA LYS A 107 -2.02 -6.44 -30.69
C LYS A 107 -0.95 -6.29 -31.78
N ASP A 108 -1.08 -5.23 -32.58
CA ASP A 108 -0.23 -4.99 -33.74
C ASP A 108 0.85 -3.95 -33.44
N TYR A 109 0.55 -3.01 -32.52
CA TYR A 109 1.45 -1.95 -32.09
C TYR A 109 1.05 -1.40 -30.72
N PHE A 110 1.95 -0.62 -30.11
CA PHE A 110 1.66 0.27 -28.98
C PHE A 110 2.58 1.52 -29.02
N PRO A 111 2.10 2.69 -28.56
CA PRO A 111 2.96 3.83 -28.36
C PRO A 111 3.79 3.63 -27.08
N PHE A 112 5.02 4.13 -27.03
CA PHE A 112 5.74 4.20 -25.77
C PHE A 112 5.13 5.27 -24.86
N VAL A 113 5.08 5.01 -23.57
CA VAL A 113 4.41 5.84 -22.55
C VAL A 113 4.95 7.28 -22.45
N PHE A 114 6.14 7.51 -22.93
CA PHE A 114 6.80 8.82 -23.01
C PHE A 114 6.56 9.56 -24.33
N SER A 115 5.78 9.00 -25.25
CA SER A 115 5.42 9.68 -26.50
C SER A 115 4.56 10.91 -26.23
N PRO A 116 4.78 12.02 -26.96
CA PRO A 116 3.90 13.17 -26.88
C PRO A 116 2.55 12.88 -27.55
N ASN A 117 1.50 13.57 -27.10
CA ASN A 117 0.23 13.61 -27.80
C ASN A 117 0.41 14.41 -29.10
N LYS A 118 0.53 13.70 -30.23
CA LYS A 118 0.88 14.30 -31.51
C LYS A 118 0.41 13.44 -32.66
N SER A 119 -0.01 14.10 -33.73
CA SER A 119 -0.30 13.47 -35.03
C SER A 119 0.88 13.68 -35.98
N VAL A 120 1.20 12.65 -36.74
CA VAL A 120 2.22 12.68 -37.82
C VAL A 120 1.69 11.92 -39.02
N GLU A 121 1.80 12.52 -40.19
CA GLU A 121 1.57 11.86 -41.47
C GLU A 121 2.82 12.01 -42.32
N ALA A 122 3.33 10.93 -42.87
CA ALA A 122 4.52 10.95 -43.71
C ALA A 122 4.49 9.79 -44.72
N ALA A 123 4.91 10.09 -45.95
CA ALA A 123 5.34 9.08 -46.89
C ALA A 123 6.84 8.88 -46.74
N THR A 124 7.28 7.67 -46.37
CA THR A 124 8.67 7.41 -45.99
C THR A 124 9.12 6.00 -46.34
N ALA A 125 10.38 5.86 -46.73
CA ALA A 125 11.05 4.57 -46.88
C ALA A 125 12.06 4.38 -45.71
N ILE A 126 12.21 3.13 -45.28
CA ILE A 126 13.10 2.78 -44.16
C ILE A 126 14.56 3.11 -44.45
N ALA A 127 14.99 2.78 -45.69
CA ALA A 127 16.37 3.01 -46.16
C ALA A 127 16.76 4.49 -46.25
N LEU A 128 15.80 5.43 -46.20
CA LEU A 128 16.04 6.86 -46.41
C LEU A 128 15.56 7.70 -45.23
N PRO A 129 16.28 7.70 -44.11
CA PRO A 129 15.93 8.49 -42.92
C PRO A 129 16.25 9.97 -43.13
N GLU A 130 15.35 10.70 -43.82
CA GLU A 130 15.50 12.12 -44.07
C GLU A 130 14.97 13.00 -42.95
N ARG A 131 15.38 14.27 -42.94
CA ARG A 131 14.80 15.28 -42.08
C ARG A 131 13.34 15.55 -42.45
N GLY A 132 12.45 15.55 -41.47
CA GLY A 132 11.03 15.76 -41.69
C GLY A 132 10.25 14.48 -42.01
N THR A 133 10.87 13.31 -41.97
CA THR A 133 10.23 12.00 -42.15
C THR A 133 10.18 11.19 -40.85
N LEU A 134 9.45 10.07 -40.89
CA LEU A 134 9.53 9.07 -39.85
C LEU A 134 10.85 8.29 -39.96
N HIS A 135 11.49 8.07 -38.84
CA HIS A 135 12.66 7.20 -38.76
C HIS A 135 12.25 5.83 -38.23
N PHE A 136 13.04 4.82 -38.58
CA PHE A 136 12.82 3.44 -38.18
C PHE A 136 14.01 2.91 -37.39
N TRP A 137 13.75 1.96 -36.52
CA TRP A 137 14.78 1.26 -35.78
C TRP A 137 14.41 -0.21 -35.59
N ASP A 138 15.08 -1.09 -36.33
CA ASP A 138 15.08 -2.52 -36.03
C ASP A 138 16.04 -2.78 -34.87
N LEU A 139 15.56 -3.50 -33.87
CA LEU A 139 16.35 -3.87 -32.70
C LEU A 139 17.31 -5.03 -32.98
N ASN A 140 17.21 -5.70 -34.14
CA ASN A 140 17.94 -6.92 -34.46
C ASN A 140 19.45 -6.75 -34.25
N GLU A 141 20.05 -5.74 -34.84
CA GLU A 141 21.50 -5.50 -34.74
C GLU A 141 21.95 -5.30 -33.29
N VAL A 142 21.31 -4.37 -32.58
CA VAL A 142 21.70 -4.01 -31.21
C VAL A 142 21.47 -5.17 -30.21
N LEU A 143 20.44 -5.99 -30.43
CA LEU A 143 20.19 -7.18 -29.60
C LEU A 143 21.19 -8.29 -29.85
N GLU A 144 21.52 -8.57 -31.12
CA GLU A 144 22.52 -9.59 -31.47
C GLU A 144 23.93 -9.20 -31.00
N GLU A 145 24.33 -7.94 -31.16
CA GLU A 145 25.61 -7.45 -30.65
C GLU A 145 25.74 -7.56 -29.13
N ASN A 146 24.64 -7.38 -28.42
CA ASN A 146 24.63 -7.33 -26.96
C ASN A 146 24.07 -8.59 -26.28
N LYS A 147 23.78 -9.67 -27.01
CA LYS A 147 23.16 -10.91 -26.47
C LYS A 147 23.89 -11.52 -25.28
N ASN A 148 25.20 -11.33 -25.18
CA ASN A 148 26.05 -11.83 -24.11
C ASN A 148 26.50 -10.74 -23.12
N ASN A 149 26.00 -9.51 -23.25
CA ASN A 149 26.37 -8.39 -22.39
C ASN A 149 25.34 -8.23 -21.25
N PRO A 150 25.66 -8.66 -20.03
CA PRO A 150 24.72 -8.56 -18.91
C PRO A 150 24.46 -7.12 -18.44
N HIS A 151 25.24 -6.16 -18.92
CA HIS A 151 25.10 -4.74 -18.59
C HIS A 151 24.39 -3.93 -19.67
N PHE A 152 23.95 -4.57 -20.77
CA PHE A 152 23.20 -3.90 -21.80
C PHE A 152 21.80 -3.54 -21.30
N ASP A 153 21.47 -2.25 -21.40
CA ASP A 153 20.15 -1.72 -21.06
C ASP A 153 19.45 -1.23 -22.33
N ILE A 154 18.48 -2.01 -22.81
CA ILE A 154 17.72 -1.68 -24.02
C ILE A 154 16.88 -0.41 -23.85
N GLN A 155 16.48 -0.05 -22.62
CA GLN A 155 15.73 1.19 -22.36
C GLN A 155 16.62 2.41 -22.55
N ASP A 156 17.89 2.34 -22.12
CA ASP A 156 18.84 3.42 -22.33
C ASP A 156 19.27 3.52 -23.81
N ALA A 157 19.38 2.38 -24.50
CA ALA A 157 19.60 2.37 -25.95
C ALA A 157 18.44 3.04 -26.70
N LEU A 158 17.19 2.77 -26.28
CA LEU A 158 16.00 3.41 -26.84
C LEU A 158 16.00 4.93 -26.63
N LYS A 159 16.29 5.39 -25.40
CA LYS A 159 16.41 6.84 -25.11
C LYS A 159 17.44 7.53 -25.99
N THR A 160 18.60 6.89 -26.14
CA THR A 160 19.70 7.38 -26.99
C THR A 160 19.25 7.46 -28.44
N LYS A 161 18.58 6.43 -28.96
CA LYS A 161 18.06 6.40 -30.33
C LYS A 161 17.01 7.49 -30.58
N VAL A 162 16.05 7.67 -29.66
CA VAL A 162 15.04 8.73 -29.74
C VAL A 162 15.69 10.12 -29.77
N SER A 163 16.68 10.37 -28.89
CA SER A 163 17.43 11.62 -28.88
C SER A 163 18.16 11.86 -30.21
N SER A 164 18.83 10.83 -30.74
CA SER A 164 19.52 10.90 -32.03
C SER A 164 18.55 11.18 -33.19
N ALA A 165 17.41 10.47 -33.26
CA ALA A 165 16.40 10.68 -34.29
C ALA A 165 15.83 12.10 -34.21
N THR A 166 15.54 12.59 -33.00
CA THR A 166 15.09 13.98 -32.79
C THR A 166 16.09 15.00 -33.29
N LYS A 167 17.37 14.83 -32.98
CA LYS A 167 18.46 15.73 -33.45
C LYS A 167 18.62 15.72 -34.96
N LYS A 168 18.39 14.58 -35.60
CA LYS A 168 18.38 14.43 -37.07
C LYS A 168 17.13 14.99 -37.72
N GLY A 169 16.13 15.45 -36.93
CA GLY A 169 14.92 16.09 -37.42
C GLY A 169 13.82 15.11 -37.83
N ALA A 170 13.82 13.89 -37.27
CA ALA A 170 12.72 12.95 -37.42
C ALA A 170 11.41 13.54 -36.89
N THR A 171 10.30 13.24 -37.54
CA THR A 171 8.95 13.61 -37.09
C THR A 171 8.36 12.60 -36.13
N GLY A 172 8.86 11.36 -36.14
CA GLY A 172 8.55 10.27 -35.23
C GLY A 172 9.54 9.12 -35.39
N LEU A 173 9.48 8.13 -34.50
CA LEU A 173 10.30 6.92 -34.53
C LEU A 173 9.42 5.68 -34.45
N ILE A 174 9.55 4.78 -35.43
CA ILE A 174 8.95 3.44 -35.40
C ILE A 174 10.04 2.45 -34.99
N VAL A 175 9.78 1.73 -33.88
CA VAL A 175 10.66 0.70 -33.33
C VAL A 175 10.05 -0.66 -33.57
N TYR A 176 10.83 -1.63 -34.00
CA TYR A 176 10.38 -3.02 -34.18
C TYR A 176 11.55 -3.99 -33.99
N ASN A 177 11.25 -5.28 -33.89
CA ASN A 177 12.23 -6.30 -33.61
C ASN A 177 12.08 -7.48 -34.57
N THR A 178 13.03 -7.64 -35.49
CA THR A 178 13.07 -8.80 -36.41
C THR A 178 13.92 -9.95 -35.87
N SER A 179 14.70 -9.75 -34.78
CA SER A 179 15.55 -10.79 -34.20
C SER A 179 14.74 -11.88 -33.50
N THR A 180 15.43 -12.94 -33.05
CA THR A 180 14.85 -14.01 -32.21
C THR A 180 14.93 -13.69 -30.72
N ILE A 181 15.68 -12.64 -30.34
CA ILE A 181 15.87 -12.22 -28.96
C ILE A 181 14.69 -11.37 -28.55
N ASN A 182 14.09 -11.67 -27.39
CA ASN A 182 13.00 -10.92 -26.83
C ASN A 182 13.49 -9.59 -26.26
N ASP A 183 12.78 -8.48 -26.55
CA ASP A 183 13.09 -7.14 -26.06
C ASP A 183 12.26 -6.73 -24.83
N ASP A 184 11.20 -7.49 -24.49
CA ASP A 184 10.27 -7.24 -23.37
C ASP A 184 9.59 -5.86 -23.37
N PHE A 185 9.61 -5.13 -24.50
CA PHE A 185 8.93 -3.85 -24.62
C PHE A 185 7.41 -3.99 -24.53
N LYS A 186 6.81 -3.09 -23.76
CA LYS A 186 5.35 -2.97 -23.59
C LYS A 186 5.00 -1.55 -23.16
N PHE A 187 3.71 -1.23 -23.16
CA PHE A 187 3.21 0.02 -22.59
C PHE A 187 3.33 -0.01 -21.06
N GLU A 188 4.29 0.71 -20.52
CA GLU A 188 4.60 0.76 -19.07
C GLU A 188 3.77 1.85 -18.38
N THR A 189 2.53 1.58 -18.03
CA THR A 189 1.57 2.55 -17.46
C THR A 189 2.13 3.41 -16.32
N LYS A 190 2.96 2.84 -15.44
CA LYS A 190 3.52 3.52 -14.26
C LYS A 190 4.94 4.08 -14.47
N ALA A 191 5.48 4.03 -15.70
CA ALA A 191 6.81 4.54 -15.96
C ALA A 191 6.87 6.07 -15.76
N LYS A 192 7.82 6.51 -14.96
CA LYS A 192 8.11 7.94 -14.71
C LYS A 192 9.19 8.40 -15.68
N THR A 193 8.80 8.66 -16.91
CA THR A 193 9.70 9.13 -17.97
C THR A 193 9.22 10.48 -18.47
N GLU A 194 10.20 11.35 -18.80
CA GLU A 194 9.91 12.63 -19.47
C GLU A 194 9.34 12.38 -20.86
N THR A 195 8.42 13.24 -21.27
CA THR A 195 7.82 13.19 -22.61
C THR A 195 8.87 13.59 -23.65
N THR A 196 8.98 12.79 -24.71
CA THR A 196 9.90 13.06 -25.83
C THR A 196 9.35 14.13 -26.76
N ALA A 197 10.20 14.69 -27.62
CA ALA A 197 9.80 15.70 -28.61
C ALA A 197 9.04 15.11 -29.80
N ILE A 198 9.27 13.83 -30.08
CA ILE A 198 8.68 13.10 -31.20
C ILE A 198 7.90 11.86 -30.73
N PRO A 199 6.81 11.46 -31.38
CA PRO A 199 6.12 10.21 -31.09
C PRO A 199 7.02 9.00 -31.36
N VAL A 200 6.92 8.00 -30.48
CA VAL A 200 7.65 6.74 -30.59
C VAL A 200 6.66 5.59 -30.46
N VAL A 201 6.63 4.73 -31.46
CA VAL A 201 5.68 3.62 -31.56
C VAL A 201 6.45 2.32 -31.74
N TYR A 202 6.07 1.29 -30.98
CA TYR A 202 6.54 -0.07 -31.19
C TYR A 202 5.58 -0.83 -32.10
N VAL A 203 6.10 -1.50 -33.10
CA VAL A 203 5.35 -2.33 -34.04
C VAL A 203 5.73 -3.79 -33.84
N GLN A 204 4.73 -4.63 -33.68
CA GLN A 204 4.92 -6.06 -33.45
C GLN A 204 5.56 -6.76 -34.65
N LYS A 205 6.37 -7.79 -34.40
CA LYS A 205 7.16 -8.53 -35.39
C LYS A 205 6.36 -8.99 -36.63
N GLY A 206 5.13 -9.46 -36.40
CA GLY A 206 4.26 -9.89 -37.51
C GLY A 206 3.93 -8.78 -38.50
N ILE A 207 3.69 -7.58 -38.00
CA ILE A 207 3.41 -6.38 -38.78
C ILE A 207 4.70 -5.86 -39.45
N ALA A 208 5.82 -5.84 -38.69
CA ALA A 208 7.12 -5.45 -39.25
C ALA A 208 7.51 -6.35 -40.45
N ASN A 209 7.36 -7.67 -40.30
CA ASN A 209 7.62 -8.62 -41.40
C ASN A 209 6.70 -8.42 -42.61
N LYS A 210 5.47 -7.93 -42.42
CA LYS A 210 4.53 -7.65 -43.48
C LYS A 210 4.86 -6.39 -44.27
N PHE A 211 5.21 -5.30 -43.58
CA PHE A 211 5.37 -3.98 -44.22
C PHE A 211 6.85 -3.57 -44.38
N PHE A 212 7.75 -3.97 -43.47
CA PHE A 212 9.10 -3.43 -43.37
C PHE A 212 10.19 -4.36 -43.90
N LYS A 213 9.83 -5.45 -44.59
CA LYS A 213 10.80 -6.43 -45.11
C LYS A 213 11.63 -5.84 -46.27
N ASP A 214 11.02 -5.01 -47.09
CA ASP A 214 11.70 -4.28 -48.18
C ASP A 214 11.86 -2.83 -47.76
N GLU A 215 13.06 -2.47 -47.32
CA GLU A 215 13.35 -1.15 -46.79
C GLU A 215 13.31 -0.01 -47.84
N THR A 216 13.25 -0.37 -49.14
CA THR A 216 13.23 0.59 -50.23
C THR A 216 11.82 1.06 -50.58
N VAL A 217 10.79 0.35 -50.12
CA VAL A 217 9.38 0.68 -50.36
C VAL A 217 9.02 1.92 -49.52
N THR A 218 8.35 2.86 -50.19
CA THR A 218 7.75 4.03 -49.52
C THR A 218 6.38 3.66 -48.99
N HIS A 219 6.18 3.87 -47.68
CA HIS A 219 4.92 3.64 -47.00
C HIS A 219 4.23 4.95 -46.64
N ASP A 220 2.94 5.03 -46.85
CA ASP A 220 2.08 6.09 -46.30
C ASP A 220 1.71 5.75 -44.85
N ILE A 221 2.27 6.51 -43.89
CA ILE A 221 2.09 6.22 -42.47
C ILE A 221 1.40 7.40 -41.80
N LYS A 222 0.34 7.08 -41.03
CA LYS A 222 -0.36 8.02 -40.17
C LYS A 222 -0.29 7.53 -38.70
N ILE A 223 0.23 8.37 -37.84
CA ILE A 223 0.32 8.14 -36.40
C ILE A 223 -0.49 9.22 -35.70
N ASN A 224 -1.38 8.84 -34.81
CA ASN A 224 -1.95 9.74 -33.83
C ASN A 224 -1.80 9.13 -32.44
N ILE A 225 -1.26 9.88 -31.49
CA ILE A 225 -1.07 9.44 -30.11
C ILE A 225 -1.85 10.35 -29.18
N ASP A 226 -2.70 9.74 -28.35
CA ASP A 226 -3.40 10.37 -27.23
C ASP A 226 -3.20 9.51 -25.98
N ILE A 227 -2.22 9.90 -25.15
CA ILE A 227 -1.89 9.28 -23.87
C ILE A 227 -2.30 10.24 -22.76
N ARG A 228 -3.08 9.76 -21.78
CA ARG A 228 -3.55 10.57 -20.65
C ARG A 228 -3.21 9.91 -19.34
N ASN A 229 -3.21 10.74 -18.29
CA ASN A 229 -3.15 10.19 -16.94
C ASN A 229 -4.47 9.46 -16.66
N LYS A 230 -4.34 8.24 -16.17
CA LYS A 230 -5.44 7.48 -15.61
C LYS A 230 -5.54 7.81 -14.14
N VAL A 231 -6.68 8.36 -13.73
CA VAL A 231 -6.93 8.73 -12.35
C VAL A 231 -8.22 8.09 -11.85
N ARG A 232 -8.26 7.77 -10.58
CA ARG A 232 -9.49 7.43 -9.86
C ARG A 232 -9.60 8.31 -8.63
N THR A 233 -10.80 8.47 -8.10
CA THR A 233 -11.06 9.34 -6.96
C THR A 233 -11.31 8.52 -5.72
N GLY A 234 -10.46 8.67 -4.71
CA GLY A 234 -10.66 8.14 -3.37
C GLY A 234 -11.32 9.17 -2.45
N HIS A 235 -11.87 8.74 -1.32
CA HIS A 235 -12.61 9.61 -0.41
C HIS A 235 -12.24 9.32 1.05
N ASN A 236 -11.75 10.33 1.77
CA ASN A 236 -11.75 10.28 3.24
C ASN A 236 -13.16 10.54 3.78
N VAL A 237 -13.52 9.91 4.91
CA VAL A 237 -14.79 10.16 5.61
C VAL A 237 -14.50 10.83 6.95
N ILE A 238 -15.02 12.04 7.14
CA ILE A 238 -14.63 12.93 8.25
C ILE A 238 -15.83 13.33 9.09
N GLY A 239 -15.85 12.83 10.34
CA GLY A 239 -16.86 13.16 11.34
C GLY A 239 -16.28 13.99 12.48
N TYR A 240 -17.08 14.85 13.10
CA TYR A 240 -16.60 15.81 14.08
C TYR A 240 -17.54 15.93 15.28
N ILE A 241 -16.96 16.04 16.47
CA ILE A 241 -17.65 16.48 17.69
C ILE A 241 -17.13 17.87 18.03
N ASP A 242 -17.97 18.88 17.78
CA ASP A 242 -17.68 20.27 18.13
C ASP A 242 -18.06 20.53 19.59
N ASN A 243 -17.10 20.88 20.38
CA ASN A 243 -17.26 21.30 21.77
C ASN A 243 -16.91 22.79 21.96
N ALA A 244 -16.73 23.53 20.88
CA ALA A 244 -16.19 24.89 20.88
C ALA A 244 -14.83 25.01 21.61
N ALA A 245 -14.05 23.93 21.61
CA ALA A 245 -12.75 23.86 22.24
C ALA A 245 -11.64 24.43 21.33
N VAL A 246 -10.54 24.92 21.92
CA VAL A 246 -9.40 25.45 21.16
C VAL A 246 -8.68 24.36 20.39
N ASN A 247 -8.53 23.18 21.00
CA ASN A 247 -7.73 22.10 20.44
C ASN A 247 -8.59 20.89 20.09
N THR A 248 -8.11 20.10 19.11
CA THR A 248 -8.80 18.92 18.56
C THR A 248 -7.96 17.67 18.75
N ILE A 249 -8.56 16.59 19.23
CA ILE A 249 -7.98 15.24 19.21
C ILE A 249 -8.45 14.55 17.93
N ILE A 250 -7.53 13.89 17.23
CA ILE A 250 -7.79 13.19 15.97
C ILE A 250 -7.71 11.68 16.22
N ILE A 251 -8.69 10.93 15.72
CA ILE A 251 -8.71 9.46 15.76
C ILE A 251 -8.99 8.97 14.35
N GLY A 252 -8.12 8.13 13.82
CA GLY A 252 -8.19 7.67 12.44
C GLY A 252 -7.98 6.17 12.29
N ALA A 253 -8.47 5.65 11.17
CA ALA A 253 -8.23 4.32 10.67
C ALA A 253 -8.46 4.33 9.16
N HIS A 254 -7.72 3.57 8.36
CA HIS A 254 -8.10 3.43 6.97
C HIS A 254 -9.24 2.41 6.81
N TYR A 255 -9.99 2.56 5.72
CA TYR A 255 -11.12 1.68 5.43
C TYR A 255 -11.04 1.04 4.04
N ASP A 256 -10.13 1.49 3.18
CA ASP A 256 -9.83 0.84 1.93
C ASP A 256 -9.06 -0.47 2.14
N HIS A 257 -9.10 -1.34 1.14
CA HIS A 257 -8.29 -2.54 1.09
C HIS A 257 -8.00 -2.94 -0.38
N LEU A 258 -7.58 -4.17 -0.63
CA LEU A 258 -6.88 -4.56 -1.86
C LEU A 258 -7.79 -4.88 -3.06
N GLY A 259 -9.12 -4.88 -2.92
CA GLY A 259 -10.00 -5.28 -4.01
C GLY A 259 -9.82 -6.75 -4.37
N PHE A 260 -9.53 -7.01 -5.65
CA PHE A 260 -9.12 -8.33 -6.16
C PHE A 260 -7.59 -8.47 -6.26
N GLY A 261 -6.82 -7.55 -5.66
CA GLY A 261 -5.36 -7.54 -5.71
C GLY A 261 -4.79 -6.81 -6.94
N GLU A 262 -5.59 -5.93 -7.59
CA GLU A 262 -5.23 -5.27 -8.85
C GLU A 262 -4.03 -4.32 -8.73
N ASP A 263 -3.77 -3.80 -7.52
CA ASP A 263 -2.64 -2.89 -7.27
C ASP A 263 -1.33 -3.62 -6.97
N HIS A 264 -1.32 -4.97 -7.09
CA HIS A 264 -0.13 -5.83 -6.93
C HIS A 264 0.51 -5.81 -5.53
N ASN A 265 -0.25 -5.48 -4.51
CA ASN A 265 0.13 -5.50 -3.10
C ASN A 265 -0.46 -6.71 -2.34
N SER A 266 -1.17 -7.61 -3.02
CA SER A 266 -1.65 -8.88 -2.47
C SER A 266 -0.50 -9.87 -2.22
N LEU A 267 -0.60 -10.61 -1.12
CA LEU A 267 0.26 -11.77 -0.80
C LEU A 267 -0.38 -13.12 -1.18
N PHE A 268 -1.52 -13.08 -1.85
CA PHE A 268 -2.17 -14.28 -2.36
C PHE A 268 -1.47 -14.79 -3.63
N ILE A 269 -1.19 -16.10 -3.67
CA ILE A 269 -0.46 -16.75 -4.78
C ILE A 269 -1.38 -17.49 -5.76
N GLY A 270 -2.70 -17.44 -5.52
CA GLY A 270 -3.68 -18.04 -6.44
C GLY A 270 -3.66 -17.34 -7.80
N THR A 271 -3.98 -18.10 -8.86
CA THR A 271 -4.03 -17.59 -10.24
C THR A 271 -5.39 -16.97 -10.61
N THR A 272 -6.43 -17.29 -9.84
CA THR A 272 -7.78 -16.74 -10.03
C THR A 272 -7.93 -15.52 -9.13
N PRO A 273 -8.39 -14.36 -9.65
CA PRO A 273 -8.71 -13.21 -8.83
C PRO A 273 -9.69 -13.57 -7.70
N ALA A 274 -9.40 -13.13 -6.49
CA ALA A 274 -10.22 -13.38 -5.32
C ALA A 274 -10.41 -12.10 -4.51
N ILE A 275 -11.57 -11.92 -3.89
CA ILE A 275 -11.88 -10.75 -3.09
C ILE A 275 -11.00 -10.77 -1.84
N HIS A 276 -10.38 -9.64 -1.53
CA HIS A 276 -9.63 -9.41 -0.29
C HIS A 276 -10.54 -8.63 0.65
N ASN A 277 -11.25 -9.33 1.54
CA ASN A 277 -12.24 -8.71 2.42
C ASN A 277 -11.64 -7.80 3.49
N GLY A 278 -10.38 -8.03 3.90
CA GLY A 278 -9.67 -7.17 4.84
C GLY A 278 -10.42 -6.93 6.14
N ALA A 279 -10.78 -8.02 6.84
CA ALA A 279 -11.57 -7.92 8.07
C ALA A 279 -10.74 -7.35 9.22
N ASP A 280 -9.49 -7.80 9.37
CA ASP A 280 -8.57 -7.18 10.31
C ASP A 280 -7.91 -5.95 9.67
N ASP A 281 -7.52 -6.05 8.42
CA ASP A 281 -6.88 -5.01 7.63
C ASP A 281 -7.87 -4.37 6.62
N ASN A 282 -8.56 -3.19 6.89
CA ASN A 282 -8.60 -2.63 8.23
C ASN A 282 -10.07 -2.29 8.61
N ALA A 283 -10.99 -3.26 8.34
CA ALA A 283 -12.35 -3.10 8.86
C ALA A 283 -12.36 -3.09 10.40
N SER A 284 -11.37 -3.75 11.05
CA SER A 284 -11.25 -3.78 12.51
C SER A 284 -10.94 -2.40 13.08
N GLY A 285 -9.95 -1.69 12.54
CA GLY A 285 -9.59 -0.34 12.97
C GLY A 285 -10.71 0.66 12.73
N THR A 286 -11.32 0.64 11.53
CA THR A 286 -12.47 1.48 11.20
C THR A 286 -13.65 1.25 12.14
N SER A 287 -13.98 -0.01 12.44
CA SER A 287 -15.05 -0.36 13.39
C SER A 287 -14.75 0.11 14.80
N ALA A 288 -13.50 -0.06 15.25
CA ALA A 288 -13.05 0.41 16.55
C ALA A 288 -13.15 1.94 16.66
N MET A 289 -12.73 2.68 15.64
CA MET A 289 -12.86 4.14 15.59
C MET A 289 -14.32 4.59 15.69
N ILE A 290 -15.24 3.95 14.95
CA ILE A 290 -16.67 4.25 15.02
C ILE A 290 -17.19 4.06 16.45
N GLU A 291 -16.86 2.95 17.13
CA GLU A 291 -17.31 2.70 18.49
C GLU A 291 -16.65 3.65 19.52
N VAL A 292 -15.37 3.96 19.37
CA VAL A 292 -14.71 4.99 20.19
C VAL A 292 -15.40 6.34 20.04
N SER A 293 -15.85 6.72 18.83
CA SER A 293 -16.58 7.97 18.60
C SER A 293 -17.90 8.01 19.37
N LYS A 294 -18.67 6.90 19.36
CA LYS A 294 -19.92 6.76 20.12
C LYS A 294 -19.68 6.85 21.63
N LEU A 295 -18.60 6.23 22.12
CA LEU A 295 -18.24 6.28 23.55
C LEU A 295 -17.85 7.70 23.99
N ILE A 296 -17.06 8.41 23.20
CA ILE A 296 -16.64 9.80 23.49
C ILE A 296 -17.87 10.73 23.48
N LYS A 297 -18.74 10.59 22.49
CA LYS A 297 -19.99 11.38 22.41
C LYS A 297 -20.90 11.15 23.60
N ALA A 298 -21.10 9.89 23.99
CA ALA A 298 -21.93 9.52 25.14
C ALA A 298 -21.34 9.99 26.49
N ALA A 299 -20.01 10.00 26.62
CA ALA A 299 -19.32 10.47 27.82
C ALA A 299 -19.32 12.00 27.96
N ASN A 300 -19.74 12.72 26.93
CA ASN A 300 -19.84 14.18 26.91
C ASN A 300 -18.53 14.88 27.33
N LEU A 301 -17.37 14.38 26.84
CA LEU A 301 -16.07 14.99 27.08
C LEU A 301 -15.98 16.34 26.40
N LYS A 302 -15.67 17.43 27.13
CA LYS A 302 -15.82 18.82 26.65
C LYS A 302 -14.50 19.58 26.46
N LYS A 303 -13.37 19.09 26.99
CA LYS A 303 -12.12 19.85 26.96
C LYS A 303 -11.55 20.02 25.55
N TYR A 304 -11.80 19.07 24.68
CA TYR A 304 -11.33 19.04 23.29
C TYR A 304 -12.47 18.86 22.31
N ASN A 305 -12.27 19.30 21.07
CA ASN A 305 -13.02 18.79 19.94
C ASN A 305 -12.46 17.43 19.54
N TYR A 306 -13.25 16.63 18.83
CA TYR A 306 -12.81 15.31 18.37
C TYR A 306 -13.10 15.16 16.88
N LEU A 307 -12.07 14.83 16.12
CA LEU A 307 -12.14 14.56 14.69
C LEU A 307 -11.92 13.07 14.44
N PHE A 308 -12.82 12.44 13.73
CA PHE A 308 -12.75 11.04 13.35
C PHE A 308 -12.59 10.96 11.84
N ILE A 309 -11.56 10.25 11.38
CA ILE A 309 -11.26 10.17 9.95
C ILE A 309 -11.09 8.70 9.57
N ALA A 310 -11.97 8.23 8.67
CA ALA A 310 -11.71 7.00 7.93
C ALA A 310 -10.96 7.37 6.65
N PHE A 311 -9.70 6.97 6.55
CA PHE A 311 -8.85 7.26 5.38
C PHE A 311 -9.08 6.24 4.28
N SER A 312 -8.96 6.67 3.02
CA SER A 312 -8.85 5.78 1.88
C SER A 312 -7.47 5.91 1.22
N GLY A 313 -7.07 4.93 0.42
CA GLY A 313 -5.79 4.94 -0.26
C GLY A 313 -4.59 4.78 0.65
N GLU A 314 -4.75 4.20 1.82
CA GLU A 314 -3.64 3.79 2.70
C GLU A 314 -2.78 2.75 2.00
N GLU A 315 -3.40 1.72 1.46
CA GLU A 315 -2.82 0.58 0.74
C GLU A 315 -2.03 0.96 -0.52
N LEU A 316 -2.23 2.19 -1.00
CA LEU A 316 -1.52 2.77 -2.14
C LEU A 316 -0.33 3.65 -1.72
N GLY A 317 -0.10 3.80 -0.42
CA GLY A 317 0.96 4.60 0.18
C GLY A 317 0.46 5.88 0.83
N LEU A 318 -0.54 5.77 1.70
CA LEU A 318 -1.05 6.82 2.59
C LEU A 318 -1.68 8.00 1.84
N TYR A 319 -2.32 7.77 0.69
CA TYR A 319 -2.85 8.87 -0.14
C TYR A 319 -3.83 9.75 0.63
N GLY A 320 -4.81 9.15 1.31
CA GLY A 320 -5.86 9.88 2.01
C GLY A 320 -5.35 10.69 3.19
N SER A 321 -4.49 10.13 4.04
CA SER A 321 -3.94 10.86 5.18
C SER A 321 -2.94 11.94 4.76
N LYS A 322 -2.14 11.71 3.72
CA LYS A 322 -1.28 12.74 3.13
C LYS A 322 -2.12 13.89 2.58
N TYR A 323 -3.15 13.56 1.79
CA TYR A 323 -4.05 14.57 1.23
C TYR A 323 -4.73 15.37 2.34
N PHE A 324 -5.27 14.70 3.37
CA PHE A 324 -5.88 15.39 4.51
C PHE A 324 -4.90 16.32 5.22
N THR A 325 -3.67 15.91 5.47
CA THR A 325 -2.69 16.76 6.17
C THR A 325 -2.17 17.92 5.32
N GLU A 326 -2.33 17.88 4.00
CA GLU A 326 -2.02 18.97 3.08
C GLU A 326 -3.22 19.87 2.80
N HIS A 327 -4.43 19.32 2.82
CA HIS A 327 -5.71 19.99 2.52
C HIS A 327 -6.70 19.82 3.68
N SER A 328 -6.24 20.09 4.90
CA SER A 328 -7.03 19.83 6.10
C SER A 328 -8.30 20.67 6.18
N THR A 329 -9.40 20.02 6.58
CA THR A 329 -10.69 20.67 6.84
C THR A 329 -10.78 21.35 8.22
N ILE A 330 -9.73 21.23 9.03
CA ILE A 330 -9.52 21.96 10.29
C ILE A 330 -8.16 22.64 10.27
N ASN A 331 -7.94 23.58 11.19
CA ASN A 331 -6.60 24.12 11.40
C ASN A 331 -5.73 23.09 12.15
N LEU A 332 -4.79 22.44 11.46
CA LEU A 332 -3.91 21.42 12.05
C LEU A 332 -3.04 21.94 13.19
N SER A 333 -2.76 23.25 13.28
CA SER A 333 -2.02 23.80 14.41
C SER A 333 -2.78 23.65 15.74
N THR A 334 -4.10 23.44 15.69
CA THR A 334 -4.94 23.15 16.85
C THR A 334 -5.01 21.67 17.20
N ALA A 335 -4.46 20.79 16.37
CA ALA A 335 -4.42 19.37 16.69
C ALA A 335 -3.60 19.15 17.98
N ASN A 336 -4.18 18.36 18.89
CA ASN A 336 -3.51 18.00 20.14
C ASN A 336 -2.62 16.78 19.92
N TYR A 337 -3.21 15.71 19.40
CA TYR A 337 -2.54 14.47 19.00
C TYR A 337 -3.45 13.66 18.07
N MET A 338 -2.86 12.63 17.43
CA MET A 338 -3.60 11.69 16.59
C MET A 338 -3.40 10.26 17.07
N ILE A 339 -4.49 9.49 17.16
CA ILE A 339 -4.50 8.04 17.38
C ILE A 339 -4.88 7.36 16.08
N ASN A 340 -4.03 6.44 15.61
CA ASN A 340 -4.27 5.59 14.45
C ASN A 340 -4.55 4.17 14.88
N LEU A 341 -5.56 3.55 14.26
CA LEU A 341 -6.00 2.19 14.52
C LEU A 341 -5.87 1.37 13.24
N ASP A 342 -5.02 0.36 13.30
CA ASP A 342 -4.79 -0.49 12.14
C ASP A 342 -4.53 -1.92 12.59
N MET A 343 -5.33 -2.87 12.06
CA MET A 343 -5.29 -4.28 12.43
C MET A 343 -5.39 -4.50 13.95
N VAL A 344 -6.51 -4.11 14.54
CA VAL A 344 -6.78 -4.23 16.00
C VAL A 344 -7.77 -5.33 16.36
N GLY A 345 -8.14 -6.17 15.39
CA GLY A 345 -9.15 -7.23 15.54
C GLY A 345 -8.59 -8.64 15.81
N ARG A 346 -7.28 -8.86 15.72
CA ARG A 346 -6.66 -10.19 15.86
C ARG A 346 -5.78 -10.32 17.11
N LEU A 347 -6.17 -9.68 18.22
CA LEU A 347 -5.47 -9.82 19.50
C LEU A 347 -5.38 -11.30 19.88
N ASN A 348 -4.16 -11.80 20.10
CA ASN A 348 -3.93 -13.17 20.52
C ASN A 348 -4.27 -13.35 22.01
N ASP A 349 -5.18 -14.24 22.36
CA ASP A 349 -5.66 -14.43 23.73
C ASP A 349 -4.58 -14.94 24.71
N SER A 350 -3.58 -15.66 24.20
CA SER A 350 -2.50 -16.22 25.02
C SER A 350 -1.42 -15.19 25.30
N THR A 351 -0.94 -14.49 24.27
CA THR A 351 0.14 -13.50 24.39
C THR A 351 -0.35 -12.12 24.79
N ARG A 352 -1.59 -11.76 24.39
CA ARG A 352 -2.21 -10.45 24.59
C ARG A 352 -1.33 -9.29 24.11
N GLY A 353 -0.53 -9.54 23.08
CA GLY A 353 0.42 -8.57 22.53
C GLY A 353 -0.31 -7.39 21.90
N LEU A 354 0.01 -6.18 22.32
CA LEU A 354 -0.46 -4.93 21.72
C LEU A 354 0.75 -4.05 21.44
N ASN A 355 0.94 -3.68 20.19
CA ASN A 355 2.00 -2.79 19.78
C ASN A 355 1.46 -1.36 19.76
N ILE A 356 2.21 -0.42 20.38
CA ILE A 356 1.87 1.00 20.40
C ILE A 356 3.06 1.79 19.86
N GLY A 357 2.95 2.22 18.61
CA GLY A 357 3.91 3.11 17.95
C GLY A 357 3.71 4.57 18.33
N GLY A 358 4.70 5.41 18.06
CA GLY A 358 4.63 6.85 18.34
C GLY A 358 4.86 7.24 19.80
N TYR A 359 5.21 6.30 20.68
CA TYR A 359 5.41 6.53 22.11
C TYR A 359 6.41 7.66 22.41
N GLY A 360 7.45 7.83 21.61
CA GLY A 360 8.44 8.90 21.78
C GLY A 360 7.98 10.28 21.32
N THR A 361 6.81 10.40 20.68
CA THR A 361 6.36 11.66 20.05
C THR A 361 5.83 12.70 21.04
N SER A 362 5.65 12.32 22.31
CA SER A 362 5.36 13.25 23.41
C SER A 362 5.84 12.66 24.75
N PRO A 363 6.43 13.46 25.65
CA PRO A 363 6.77 13.00 27.00
C PRO A 363 5.55 12.59 27.81
N THR A 364 4.38 13.14 27.51
CA THR A 364 3.11 12.81 28.18
C THR A 364 2.75 11.33 28.05
N TRP A 365 3.15 10.67 26.95
CA TRP A 365 2.90 9.24 26.77
C TRP A 365 3.60 8.41 27.86
N GLY A 366 4.84 8.75 28.22
CA GLY A 366 5.56 8.09 29.30
C GLY A 366 4.85 8.19 30.65
N GLU A 367 4.22 9.32 30.95
CA GLU A 367 3.44 9.51 32.18
C GLU A 367 2.15 8.69 32.18
N MET A 368 1.48 8.60 31.02
CA MET A 368 0.19 7.92 30.89
C MET A 368 0.29 6.40 30.96
N PHE A 369 1.33 5.85 30.32
CA PHE A 369 1.53 4.40 30.25
C PHE A 369 2.34 3.82 31.41
N ASN A 370 2.77 4.62 32.35
CA ASN A 370 3.42 4.16 33.59
C ASN A 370 2.47 3.42 34.56
N ALA A 371 1.15 3.57 34.39
CA ALA A 371 0.16 2.77 35.11
C ALA A 371 0.18 1.34 34.54
N LYS A 372 0.40 0.33 35.37
CA LYS A 372 0.43 -1.07 34.97
C LYS A 372 -0.94 -1.48 34.41
N ASP A 373 -1.05 -1.55 33.06
CA ASP A 373 -2.12 -2.32 32.45
C ASP A 373 -1.76 -3.80 32.62
N ASN A 374 -2.60 -4.51 33.35
CA ASN A 374 -2.37 -5.93 33.64
C ASN A 374 -3.00 -6.84 32.54
N TYR A 375 -3.69 -6.27 31.55
CA TYR A 375 -4.35 -7.07 30.53
C TYR A 375 -3.49 -7.28 29.29
N PHE A 376 -2.90 -6.22 28.74
CA PHE A 376 -2.08 -6.28 27.53
C PHE A 376 -0.59 -6.50 27.84
N ALA A 377 0.07 -7.30 27.00
CA ALA A 377 1.53 -7.31 26.89
C ALA A 377 1.94 -6.23 25.88
N ILE A 378 2.07 -4.98 26.37
CA ILE A 378 2.32 -3.83 25.51
C ILE A 378 3.79 -3.79 25.09
N LYS A 379 4.01 -3.57 23.77
CA LYS A 379 5.31 -3.21 23.22
C LYS A 379 5.24 -1.79 22.69
N PHE A 380 6.14 -0.93 23.15
CA PHE A 380 6.24 0.44 22.69
C PHE A 380 7.31 0.59 21.61
N ASP A 381 6.95 1.29 20.53
CA ASP A 381 7.89 1.85 19.57
C ASP A 381 7.88 3.37 19.71
N SER A 382 9.08 3.95 19.86
CA SER A 382 9.24 5.40 20.01
C SER A 382 9.10 6.18 18.70
N SER A 383 9.23 5.52 17.54
CA SER A 383 9.14 6.19 16.24
C SER A 383 7.76 6.78 15.99
N GLY A 384 7.72 8.03 15.55
CA GLY A 384 6.51 8.67 15.06
C GLY A 384 6.18 8.33 13.61
N THR A 385 7.11 7.68 12.90
CA THR A 385 6.89 7.18 11.54
C THR A 385 6.69 5.68 11.55
N GLY A 386 5.89 5.19 10.61
CA GLY A 386 5.58 3.77 10.43
C GLY A 386 4.79 3.54 9.14
N PRO A 387 4.37 2.32 8.89
CA PRO A 387 3.73 1.94 7.63
C PRO A 387 2.22 2.25 7.59
N SER A 388 1.71 3.20 8.39
CA SER A 388 0.30 3.56 8.42
C SER A 388 0.08 5.06 8.59
N ASP A 389 -1.18 5.53 8.57
CA ASP A 389 -1.63 6.93 8.44
C ASP A 389 -1.12 7.91 9.49
N HIS A 390 -0.76 7.44 10.70
CA HIS A 390 -0.14 8.28 11.75
C HIS A 390 1.12 9.00 11.27
N THR A 391 1.84 8.43 10.33
CA THR A 391 3.06 9.00 9.74
C THR A 391 2.80 10.36 9.10
N SER A 392 1.67 10.54 8.42
CA SER A 392 1.29 11.81 7.80
C SER A 392 1.12 12.93 8.82
N PHE A 393 0.57 12.63 9.99
CA PHE A 393 0.37 13.58 11.10
C PHE A 393 1.66 13.87 11.86
N TYR A 394 2.47 12.85 12.12
CA TYR A 394 3.79 13.04 12.73
C TYR A 394 4.66 14.01 11.92
N ARG A 395 4.62 13.93 10.58
CA ARG A 395 5.32 14.85 9.67
C ARG A 395 4.81 16.29 9.73
N LYS A 396 3.69 16.54 10.39
CA LYS A 396 3.14 17.88 10.69
C LYS A 396 3.36 18.28 12.16
N ASP A 397 4.34 17.66 12.83
CA ASP A 397 4.71 17.91 14.23
C ASP A 397 3.55 17.69 15.22
N ILE A 398 2.68 16.73 14.92
CA ILE A 398 1.57 16.32 15.79
C ILE A 398 1.99 15.05 16.52
N PRO A 399 1.88 14.97 17.88
CA PRO A 399 2.08 13.74 18.60
C PRO A 399 1.16 12.63 18.13
N VAL A 400 1.66 11.42 17.99
CA VAL A 400 0.87 10.29 17.46
C VAL A 400 0.96 9.06 18.34
N LEU A 401 -0.08 8.23 18.30
CA LEU A 401 -0.07 6.84 18.75
C LEU A 401 -0.61 5.95 17.63
N PHE A 402 0.00 4.80 17.48
CA PHE A 402 -0.39 3.80 16.49
C PHE A 402 -0.66 2.47 17.19
N PHE A 403 -1.90 1.98 17.12
CA PHE A 403 -2.35 0.73 17.76
C PHE A 403 -2.42 -0.39 16.73
N PHE A 404 -1.77 -1.51 17.06
CA PHE A 404 -1.62 -2.65 16.17
C PHE A 404 -1.49 -3.96 16.97
N THR A 405 -2.27 -4.99 16.64
CA THR A 405 -2.23 -6.29 17.34
C THR A 405 -1.22 -7.28 16.75
N GLY A 406 -0.60 -6.96 15.62
CA GLY A 406 0.42 -7.78 14.95
C GLY A 406 -0.06 -8.34 13.62
N VAL A 407 0.89 -8.70 12.76
CA VAL A 407 0.62 -9.36 11.49
C VAL A 407 0.25 -10.82 11.73
N HIS A 408 -0.64 -11.35 10.92
CA HIS A 408 -1.07 -12.75 10.92
C HIS A 408 -0.95 -13.39 9.53
N SER A 409 -1.13 -14.69 9.45
CA SER A 409 -0.96 -15.46 8.21
C SER A 409 -1.93 -15.10 7.08
N ASP A 410 -3.03 -14.42 7.41
CA ASP A 410 -4.06 -14.00 6.46
C ASP A 410 -3.85 -12.57 5.92
N TYR A 411 -2.85 -11.83 6.44
CA TYR A 411 -2.52 -10.46 6.03
C TYR A 411 -2.36 -10.35 4.52
N HIS A 412 -3.03 -9.37 3.90
CA HIS A 412 -3.08 -9.13 2.46
C HIS A 412 -3.51 -10.35 1.63
N LYS A 413 -4.39 -11.18 2.18
CA LYS A 413 -4.93 -12.37 1.50
C LYS A 413 -6.47 -12.38 1.54
N PRO A 414 -7.13 -13.09 0.59
CA PRO A 414 -8.57 -13.29 0.60
C PRO A 414 -9.10 -13.98 1.87
N SER A 415 -8.22 -14.60 2.64
CA SER A 415 -8.58 -15.30 3.86
C SER A 415 -8.67 -14.41 5.10
N ASP A 416 -8.48 -13.08 5.00
CA ASP A 416 -8.71 -12.14 6.11
C ASP A 416 -10.21 -11.79 6.21
N ASP A 417 -10.98 -12.71 6.81
CA ASP A 417 -12.43 -12.67 6.91
C ASP A 417 -12.95 -12.40 8.32
N ALA A 418 -14.21 -11.95 8.41
CA ALA A 418 -14.88 -11.53 9.64
C ALA A 418 -15.00 -12.63 10.70
N ASP A 419 -15.04 -13.91 10.30
CA ASP A 419 -15.12 -15.07 11.19
C ASP A 419 -13.85 -15.30 12.00
N LYS A 420 -12.73 -14.71 11.57
CA LYS A 420 -11.42 -14.83 12.23
C LYS A 420 -11.13 -13.74 13.25
N ILE A 421 -12.01 -12.76 13.39
CA ILE A 421 -11.81 -11.65 14.31
C ILE A 421 -12.04 -12.08 15.77
N ASN A 422 -11.10 -11.71 16.63
CA ASN A 422 -11.27 -11.80 18.08
C ASN A 422 -12.02 -10.59 18.62
N TYR A 423 -13.35 -10.58 18.49
CA TYR A 423 -14.21 -9.49 18.93
C TYR A 423 -14.09 -9.17 20.42
N THR A 424 -13.80 -10.17 21.25
CA THR A 424 -13.54 -9.96 22.69
C THR A 424 -12.24 -9.20 22.92
N GLY A 425 -11.19 -9.56 22.22
CA GLY A 425 -9.92 -8.87 22.23
C GLY A 425 -10.04 -7.44 21.70
N GLN A 426 -10.73 -7.27 20.57
CA GLN A 426 -10.98 -5.96 19.96
C GLN A 426 -11.78 -5.03 20.89
N LEU A 427 -12.81 -5.54 21.58
CA LEU A 427 -13.54 -4.78 22.60
C LEU A 427 -12.60 -4.26 23.70
N LYS A 428 -11.62 -5.05 24.11
CA LYS A 428 -10.62 -4.61 25.11
C LYS A 428 -9.74 -3.48 24.56
N VAL A 429 -9.33 -3.57 23.30
CA VAL A 429 -8.58 -2.50 22.62
C VAL A 429 -9.40 -1.22 22.53
N VAL A 430 -10.67 -1.29 22.11
CA VAL A 430 -11.59 -0.14 22.05
C VAL A 430 -11.73 0.54 23.40
N ASN A 431 -11.97 -0.23 24.47
CA ASN A 431 -12.07 0.32 25.83
C ASN A 431 -10.75 0.97 26.27
N TYR A 432 -9.61 0.36 25.97
CA TYR A 432 -8.29 0.88 26.32
C TYR A 432 -8.00 2.23 25.63
N ILE A 433 -8.29 2.34 24.33
CA ILE A 433 -8.16 3.59 23.58
C ILE A 433 -9.11 4.67 24.15
N TYR A 434 -10.34 4.30 24.44
CA TYR A 434 -11.27 5.22 25.10
C TYR A 434 -10.75 5.72 26.46
N ASP A 435 -10.17 4.85 27.28
CA ASP A 435 -9.59 5.22 28.58
C ASP A 435 -8.39 6.18 28.43
N ILE A 436 -7.55 6.00 27.39
CA ILE A 436 -6.48 6.94 27.04
C ILE A 436 -7.07 8.32 26.72
N VAL A 437 -8.12 8.37 25.89
CA VAL A 437 -8.77 9.64 25.54
C VAL A 437 -9.40 10.31 26.77
N VAL A 438 -10.01 9.54 27.67
CA VAL A 438 -10.54 10.07 28.94
C VAL A 438 -9.41 10.62 29.84
N ALA A 439 -8.29 9.92 29.91
CA ALA A 439 -7.15 10.34 30.70
C ALA A 439 -6.52 11.64 30.14
N THR A 440 -6.34 11.72 28.83
CA THR A 440 -5.81 12.92 28.16
C THR A 440 -6.77 14.10 28.22
N ASN A 441 -8.09 13.87 28.31
CA ASN A 441 -9.07 14.94 28.48
C ASN A 441 -8.88 15.74 29.81
N LYS A 442 -8.07 15.22 30.73
CA LYS A 442 -7.68 15.91 31.97
C LYS A 442 -6.35 16.66 31.85
N LYS A 443 -5.60 16.48 30.77
CA LYS A 443 -4.29 17.07 30.51
C LYS A 443 -4.39 18.30 29.64
N GLU A 444 -3.39 19.17 29.64
CA GLU A 444 -3.24 20.25 28.66
C GLU A 444 -2.82 19.69 27.29
N LYS A 445 -2.79 20.55 26.25
CA LYS A 445 -2.28 20.16 24.93
C LYS A 445 -0.91 19.54 25.05
N LEU A 446 -0.71 18.38 24.42
CA LEU A 446 0.53 17.64 24.48
C LEU A 446 1.64 18.37 23.72
N SER A 447 2.85 18.36 24.27
CA SER A 447 4.03 18.84 23.56
C SER A 447 4.53 17.77 22.60
N PHE A 448 4.88 18.20 21.39
CA PHE A 448 5.50 17.33 20.39
C PHE A 448 6.99 17.14 20.65
N THR A 449 7.46 15.93 20.48
CA THR A 449 8.88 15.57 20.49
C THR A 449 9.21 14.88 19.16
N LYS A 450 10.19 15.43 18.47
CA LYS A 450 10.70 14.80 17.24
C LYS A 450 11.45 13.53 17.62
N THR A 451 11.03 12.42 17.06
CA THR A 451 11.71 11.12 17.23
C THR A 451 12.76 10.93 16.13
N ARG A 452 13.60 9.92 16.29
CA ARG A 452 14.50 9.51 15.23
C ARG A 452 13.66 9.00 14.07
N GLU A 453 13.61 9.75 12.99
CA GLU A 453 13.06 9.24 11.74
C GLU A 453 14.00 8.14 11.23
N ALA A 454 13.45 6.98 10.96
CA ALA A 454 14.12 6.06 10.05
C ALA A 454 14.31 6.84 8.73
N ALA A 455 15.54 6.96 8.25
CA ALA A 455 15.84 7.74 7.05
C ALA A 455 14.99 7.19 5.90
N THR A 456 13.95 7.90 5.49
CA THR A 456 13.19 7.59 4.29
C THR A 456 14.09 7.90 3.10
N SER A 457 14.84 6.89 2.65
CA SER A 457 15.52 6.99 1.38
C SER A 457 14.43 7.16 0.32
N ALA A 458 14.49 8.28 -0.38
CA ALA A 458 13.63 8.58 -1.50
C ALA A 458 13.54 7.37 -2.45
N LYS A 459 12.30 6.96 -2.75
CA LYS A 459 11.88 6.19 -3.92
C LYS A 459 12.85 5.10 -4.41
N SER A 460 12.89 3.95 -3.77
CA SER A 460 13.35 2.75 -4.44
C SER A 460 12.13 1.91 -4.83
N SER A 461 11.79 1.92 -6.13
CA SER A 461 10.94 0.87 -6.69
C SER A 461 11.75 -0.42 -6.61
N PHE A 462 11.45 -1.28 -5.64
CA PHE A 462 12.13 -2.56 -5.51
C PHE A 462 11.81 -3.42 -6.72
N LYS A 463 12.86 -3.79 -7.48
CA LYS A 463 12.74 -4.73 -8.59
C LYS A 463 12.70 -6.18 -8.10
N VAL A 464 13.04 -6.42 -6.83
CA VAL A 464 13.16 -7.74 -6.21
C VAL A 464 12.62 -7.75 -4.78
N THR A 465 12.29 -8.94 -4.26
CA THR A 465 11.84 -9.13 -2.88
C THR A 465 12.28 -10.49 -2.36
N LEU A 466 12.65 -10.58 -1.10
CA LEU A 466 12.79 -11.88 -0.42
C LEU A 466 11.43 -12.52 -0.14
N GLY A 467 10.38 -11.72 0.00
CA GLY A 467 9.06 -12.20 0.42
C GLY A 467 8.96 -12.45 1.92
N ILE A 468 9.66 -11.64 2.73
CA ILE A 468 9.43 -11.57 4.17
C ILE A 468 8.48 -10.42 4.49
N MET A 469 7.73 -10.56 5.58
CA MET A 469 7.00 -9.49 6.25
C MET A 469 7.88 -9.00 7.40
N PRO A 470 8.38 -7.76 7.36
CA PRO A 470 9.18 -7.20 8.44
C PRO A 470 8.36 -6.95 9.71
N ASP A 471 8.90 -7.30 10.86
CA ASP A 471 8.40 -6.82 12.13
C ASP A 471 8.88 -5.38 12.37
N TYR A 472 8.02 -4.43 12.11
CA TYR A 472 8.30 -3.00 12.28
C TYR A 472 8.47 -2.58 13.74
N THR A 473 8.13 -3.45 14.70
CA THR A 473 8.25 -3.20 16.14
C THR A 473 9.52 -3.80 16.75
N PHE A 474 10.32 -4.51 15.95
CA PHE A 474 11.56 -5.12 16.41
C PHE A 474 12.61 -4.06 16.72
N SER A 475 13.05 -4.00 17.98
CA SER A 475 14.05 -3.02 18.47
C SER A 475 15.49 -3.52 18.42
N GLY A 476 15.72 -4.78 18.00
CA GLY A 476 17.06 -5.34 17.84
C GLY A 476 17.71 -4.92 16.52
N SER A 477 18.99 -5.28 16.33
CA SER A 477 19.69 -5.03 15.06
C SER A 477 19.25 -6.04 13.99
N GLY A 478 18.98 -5.56 12.77
CA GLY A 478 18.48 -6.34 11.63
C GLY A 478 16.97 -6.22 11.46
N VAL A 479 16.40 -7.10 10.65
CA VAL A 479 14.96 -7.16 10.34
C VAL A 479 14.39 -8.48 10.81
N ARG A 480 13.62 -8.46 11.89
CA ARG A 480 12.90 -9.65 12.33
C ARG A 480 11.78 -9.98 11.36
N VAL A 481 11.67 -11.26 11.00
CA VAL A 481 10.64 -11.79 10.12
C VAL A 481 9.38 -12.06 10.94
N ASP A 482 8.31 -11.32 10.68
CA ASP A 482 7.00 -11.53 11.30
C ASP A 482 6.17 -12.53 10.51
N GLY A 483 6.47 -12.68 9.22
CA GLY A 483 5.88 -13.67 8.35
C GLY A 483 6.67 -13.88 7.07
N VAL A 484 6.36 -14.95 6.35
CA VAL A 484 6.99 -15.31 5.08
C VAL A 484 5.89 -15.51 4.03
N SER A 485 6.01 -14.81 2.91
CA SER A 485 5.05 -14.92 1.80
C SER A 485 5.20 -16.24 1.07
N ASP A 486 4.09 -16.92 0.80
CA ASP A 486 4.07 -18.19 0.10
C ASP A 486 4.66 -18.08 -1.31
N GLY A 487 5.42 -19.12 -1.72
CA GLY A 487 6.04 -19.21 -3.03
C GLY A 487 7.21 -18.25 -3.29
N LYS A 488 7.52 -17.35 -2.35
CA LYS A 488 8.64 -16.39 -2.46
C LYS A 488 9.97 -17.01 -2.02
N ILE A 489 11.05 -16.26 -2.24
CA ILE A 489 12.43 -16.71 -2.01
C ILE A 489 12.63 -17.17 -0.57
N ALA A 490 12.21 -16.37 0.40
CA ALA A 490 12.37 -16.65 1.82
C ALA A 490 11.79 -18.02 2.20
N GLN A 491 10.57 -18.34 1.75
CA GLN A 491 9.96 -19.65 1.99
C GLN A 491 10.75 -20.79 1.35
N LYS A 492 11.16 -20.61 0.08
CA LYS A 492 11.88 -21.65 -0.67
C LYS A 492 13.22 -22.00 -0.06
N VAL A 493 13.92 -21.04 0.53
CA VAL A 493 15.22 -21.27 1.18
C VAL A 493 15.10 -21.60 2.66
N GLY A 494 13.90 -21.59 3.24
CA GLY A 494 13.65 -22.00 4.62
C GLY A 494 13.85 -20.90 5.67
N ILE A 495 13.73 -19.63 5.29
CA ILE A 495 13.59 -18.51 6.24
C ILE A 495 12.22 -18.64 6.92
N GLN A 496 12.14 -18.37 8.22
CA GLN A 496 10.95 -18.59 9.05
C GLN A 496 10.59 -17.35 9.87
N THR A 497 9.35 -17.29 10.33
CA THR A 497 8.92 -16.31 11.32
C THR A 497 9.79 -16.39 12.57
N GLY A 498 10.21 -15.23 13.07
CA GLY A 498 11.14 -15.10 14.20
C GLY A 498 12.62 -15.01 13.82
N ASP A 499 13.00 -15.33 12.60
CA ASP A 499 14.35 -15.10 12.08
C ASP A 499 14.66 -13.60 12.04
N VAL A 500 15.93 -13.22 12.17
CA VAL A 500 16.39 -11.83 12.00
C VAL A 500 17.32 -11.79 10.80
N VAL A 501 16.90 -11.11 9.73
CA VAL A 501 17.72 -10.88 8.54
C VAL A 501 18.66 -9.71 8.82
N GLU A 502 19.97 -9.93 8.66
CA GLU A 502 21.01 -8.97 9.01
C GLU A 502 21.82 -8.47 7.82
N GLN A 503 21.81 -9.23 6.70
CA GLN A 503 22.66 -8.92 5.55
C GLN A 503 22.11 -9.52 4.25
N LEU A 504 22.23 -8.79 3.15
CA LEU A 504 21.98 -9.24 1.77
C LEU A 504 23.24 -9.01 0.92
N GLY A 505 23.81 -10.07 0.37
CA GLY A 505 25.14 -10.00 -0.28
C GLY A 505 26.16 -9.40 0.70
N ASP A 506 26.86 -8.36 0.28
CA ASP A 506 27.83 -7.65 1.12
C ASP A 506 27.22 -6.49 1.93
N ILE A 507 25.90 -6.25 1.82
CA ILE A 507 25.22 -5.11 2.44
C ILE A 507 24.63 -5.51 3.78
N LYS A 508 25.18 -5.00 4.87
CA LYS A 508 24.65 -5.12 6.23
C LYS A 508 23.65 -4.01 6.53
N PHE A 509 22.63 -4.32 7.32
CA PHE A 509 21.63 -3.34 7.76
C PHE A 509 21.15 -3.66 9.17
N THR A 510 20.70 -2.63 9.87
CA THR A 510 20.28 -2.70 11.28
C THR A 510 18.78 -2.54 11.49
N ASP A 511 18.04 -2.20 10.42
CA ASP A 511 16.61 -1.92 10.46
C ASP A 511 15.93 -2.20 9.10
N VAL A 512 14.60 -2.06 9.07
CA VAL A 512 13.77 -2.28 7.88
C VAL A 512 14.16 -1.36 6.74
N GLN A 513 14.57 -0.14 7.02
CA GLN A 513 14.97 0.84 6.01
C GLN A 513 16.28 0.44 5.32
N GLY A 514 17.26 0.05 6.11
CA GLY A 514 18.51 -0.48 5.58
C GLY A 514 18.29 -1.71 4.72
N TYR A 515 17.39 -2.62 5.14
CA TYR A 515 16.96 -3.78 4.36
C TYR A 515 16.32 -3.38 3.02
N MET A 516 15.40 -2.42 3.04
CA MET A 516 14.78 -1.89 1.84
C MET A 516 15.82 -1.27 0.90
N GLY A 517 16.76 -0.47 1.45
CA GLY A 517 17.88 0.08 0.68
C GLY A 517 18.77 -1.01 0.06
N ALA A 518 19.01 -2.12 0.78
CA ALA A 518 19.75 -3.26 0.26
C ALA A 518 19.04 -3.94 -0.90
N LEU A 519 17.72 -4.22 -0.77
CA LEU A 519 16.91 -4.79 -1.86
C LEU A 519 16.97 -3.96 -3.14
N GLY A 520 17.02 -2.63 -3.03
CA GLY A 520 17.10 -1.71 -4.17
C GLY A 520 18.39 -1.84 -5.01
N LYS A 521 19.40 -2.56 -4.50
CA LYS A 521 20.67 -2.77 -5.21
C LYS A 521 20.68 -4.02 -6.07
N PHE A 522 19.73 -4.93 -5.88
CA PHE A 522 19.68 -6.21 -6.60
C PHE A 522 18.69 -6.18 -7.77
N LYS A 523 18.93 -7.04 -8.75
CA LYS A 523 18.11 -7.20 -9.96
C LYS A 523 17.48 -8.60 -9.98
N LYS A 524 16.36 -8.73 -10.68
CA LYS A 524 15.72 -10.04 -10.91
C LYS A 524 16.67 -10.98 -11.64
N GLY A 525 16.77 -12.21 -11.14
CA GLY A 525 17.69 -13.23 -11.64
C GLY A 525 19.11 -13.17 -11.04
N GLU A 526 19.41 -12.16 -10.21
CA GLU A 526 20.73 -12.03 -9.58
C GLU A 526 20.88 -13.03 -8.43
N ALA A 527 21.99 -13.78 -8.44
CA ALA A 527 22.37 -14.68 -7.36
C ALA A 527 23.02 -13.91 -6.22
N SER A 528 22.65 -14.21 -4.99
CA SER A 528 23.20 -13.58 -3.79
C SER A 528 23.09 -14.51 -2.58
N LYS A 529 23.48 -14.01 -1.42
CA LYS A 529 23.33 -14.71 -0.14
C LYS A 529 22.58 -13.82 0.87
N VAL A 530 21.80 -14.46 1.72
CA VAL A 530 21.16 -13.77 2.84
C VAL A 530 21.66 -14.35 4.16
N LYS A 531 22.10 -13.47 5.06
CA LYS A 531 22.47 -13.82 6.43
C LYS A 531 21.28 -13.64 7.35
N VAL A 532 20.98 -14.66 8.13
CA VAL A 532 19.87 -14.70 9.06
C VAL A 532 20.35 -15.21 10.40
N LYS A 533 19.88 -14.57 11.48
CA LYS A 533 20.04 -15.06 12.84
C LYS A 533 18.76 -15.76 13.30
N ARG A 534 18.86 -17.03 13.68
CA ARG A 534 17.77 -17.86 14.22
C ARG A 534 18.11 -18.29 15.64
N GLY A 535 17.52 -17.63 16.64
CA GLY A 535 17.98 -17.75 18.03
C GLY A 535 19.44 -17.29 18.13
N ASP A 536 20.34 -18.18 18.62
CA ASP A 536 21.76 -17.89 18.71
C ASP A 536 22.59 -18.36 17.51
N LYS A 537 21.94 -18.91 16.47
CA LYS A 537 22.62 -19.45 15.30
C LYS A 537 22.60 -18.46 14.15
N GLU A 538 23.74 -18.27 13.50
CA GLU A 538 23.86 -17.58 12.23
C GLU A 538 23.70 -18.59 11.09
N LEU A 539 22.79 -18.28 10.15
CA LEU A 539 22.49 -19.12 8.98
C LEU A 539 22.72 -18.28 7.72
N TRP A 540 23.21 -18.94 6.69
CA TRP A 540 23.37 -18.37 5.36
C TRP A 540 22.56 -19.16 4.35
N PHE A 541 21.79 -18.46 3.54
CA PHE A 541 21.00 -19.05 2.47
C PHE A 541 21.45 -18.49 1.12
N ASP A 542 21.69 -19.37 0.15
CA ASP A 542 21.88 -18.99 -1.24
C ASP A 542 20.51 -18.64 -1.85
N ILE A 543 20.42 -17.50 -2.50
CA ILE A 543 19.17 -16.98 -3.09
C ILE A 543 19.40 -16.56 -4.54
N ILE A 544 18.31 -16.57 -5.32
CA ILE A 544 18.24 -15.95 -6.65
C ILE A 544 17.00 -15.05 -6.63
N PHE A 545 17.18 -13.76 -6.88
CA PHE A 545 16.11 -12.76 -6.87
C PHE A 545 15.16 -12.88 -8.07
#